data_2db9acb9718f3106fd61f3237f22e665
#
_entry.id   2db9acb9718f3106fd61f3237f22e665
#
_cell.length_a   1.000
_cell.length_b   1.000
_cell.length_c   1.000
_cell.angle_alpha   90.00
_cell.angle_beta   90.00
_cell.angle_gamma   90.00
#
_symmetry.space_group_name_H-M   'P 1'
#
loop_
_entity.id
_entity.type
_entity.pdbx_description
1 polymer ?
#
loop_
_entity_poly.entity_id
_entity_poly.type
_entity_poly.pdbx_seq_one_letter_code
_entity_poly.pdbx_strand_id
1 'polypeptide(L)'
;MEDRCTQGMYLELGSGSLEQWVERSAVLEQLDGVQRVTWWENCVPRRKDLPMKIEDGSTLVVAEVDEVFSPPAAPESLSVVNAHHFRRHSRPSQGILSGHPTKGLLVVWISPRTLELASRLRDWGDFVHIRHIAAAGIPGFTQISVFENVKAVDPMYMHFYEFDSDEPEKTFSTMTHFVAPRLGGFDSEEFAAWADWREPGGRLFYCNTFRLLGEA
;
A
#
# COMPACT_ATOMS: atom_id res chain seq x y z
N MET A 1 -10.04 -16.75 10.42
CA MET A 1 -9.66 -15.82 9.34
C MET A 1 -9.34 -14.52 10.04
N GLU A 2 -8.09 -14.22 10.16
CA GLU A 2 -7.66 -12.97 10.77
C GLU A 2 -7.69 -11.91 9.69
N ASP A 3 -8.77 -11.14 9.68
CA ASP A 3 -8.74 -9.86 9.02
C ASP A 3 -7.85 -8.94 9.88
N ARG A 4 -6.85 -8.27 9.31
CA ARG A 4 -6.13 -7.24 10.05
C ARG A 4 -7.13 -6.19 10.50
N CYS A 5 -7.43 -6.18 11.78
CA CYS A 5 -8.33 -5.19 12.38
C CYS A 5 -7.63 -3.87 12.69
N THR A 6 -6.55 -3.55 12.00
CA THR A 6 -5.84 -2.28 12.13
C THR A 6 -6.76 -1.10 11.80
N GLN A 7 -6.96 -0.20 12.74
CA GLN A 7 -7.83 0.97 12.57
C GLN A 7 -7.21 2.03 11.66
N GLY A 8 -5.88 2.12 11.69
CA GLY A 8 -5.12 3.04 10.86
C GLY A 8 -3.68 2.59 10.63
N MET A 9 -3.03 3.29 9.72
CA MET A 9 -1.60 3.13 9.44
C MET A 9 -0.93 4.48 9.32
N TYR A 10 0.21 4.63 9.97
CA TYR A 10 1.12 5.73 9.74
C TYR A 10 2.35 5.22 9.00
N LEU A 11 2.68 5.85 7.88
CA LEU A 11 3.77 5.44 7.02
C LEU A 11 4.78 6.57 6.88
N GLU A 12 6.06 6.23 6.97
CA GLU A 12 7.19 7.11 6.65
C GLU A 12 8.02 6.46 5.53
N LEU A 13 8.11 7.14 4.39
CA LEU A 13 8.96 6.75 3.26
C LEU A 13 10.15 7.68 3.20
N GLY A 14 11.35 7.13 3.10
CA GLY A 14 12.54 7.97 3.07
C GLY A 14 13.83 7.21 2.79
N SER A 15 14.95 7.87 3.06
CA SER A 15 16.29 7.31 2.90
C SER A 15 17.13 7.58 4.16
N GLY A 16 17.95 6.60 4.51
CA GLY A 16 18.81 6.63 5.70
C GLY A 16 19.50 5.28 5.86
N SER A 17 20.36 5.16 6.87
CA SER A 17 20.94 3.87 7.22
C SER A 17 19.91 2.98 7.92
N LEU A 18 20.12 1.67 7.85
CA LEU A 18 19.25 0.72 8.55
C LEU A 18 19.18 1.02 10.06
N GLU A 19 20.30 1.38 10.67
CA GLU A 19 20.40 1.73 12.08
C GLU A 19 19.50 2.92 12.46
N GLN A 20 19.51 3.98 11.64
CA GLN A 20 18.63 5.15 11.84
C GLN A 20 17.14 4.76 11.75
N TRP A 21 16.78 3.86 10.85
CA TRP A 21 15.39 3.38 10.71
C TRP A 21 14.97 2.46 11.86
N VAL A 22 15.89 1.63 12.39
CA VAL A 22 15.65 0.83 13.60
C VAL A 22 15.42 1.74 14.81
N GLU A 23 16.27 2.76 15.01
CA GLU A 23 16.08 3.75 16.06
C GLU A 23 14.74 4.49 15.91
N ARG A 24 14.38 4.90 14.67
CA ARG A 24 13.09 5.56 14.41
C ARG A 24 11.92 4.66 14.75
N SER A 25 11.98 3.38 14.37
CA SER A 25 10.94 2.41 14.65
C SER A 25 10.72 2.22 16.15
N ALA A 26 11.80 2.13 16.92
CA ALA A 26 11.73 2.04 18.38
C ALA A 26 11.12 3.30 19.04
N VAL A 27 11.36 4.49 18.45
CA VAL A 27 10.70 5.73 18.90
C VAL A 27 9.21 5.71 18.59
N LEU A 28 8.83 5.26 17.39
CA LEU A 28 7.41 5.17 17.00
C LEU A 28 6.65 4.18 17.86
N GLU A 29 7.24 3.03 18.19
CA GLU A 29 6.63 2.00 19.04
C GLU A 29 6.22 2.50 20.42
N GLN A 30 6.93 3.50 20.96
CA GLN A 30 6.65 4.07 22.27
C GLN A 30 5.52 5.12 22.27
N LEU A 31 4.98 5.47 21.11
CA LEU A 31 3.92 6.48 21.04
C LEU A 31 2.55 5.89 21.37
N ASP A 32 1.73 6.71 22.01
CA ASP A 32 0.35 6.35 22.32
C ASP A 32 -0.41 6.00 21.03
N GLY A 33 -1.16 4.90 21.06
CA GLY A 33 -1.96 4.42 19.96
C GLY A 33 -1.19 3.61 18.91
N VAL A 34 0.10 3.39 19.06
CA VAL A 34 0.87 2.49 18.19
C VAL A 34 0.75 1.05 18.70
N GLN A 35 0.38 0.14 17.81
CA GLN A 35 0.18 -1.28 18.12
C GLN A 35 1.33 -2.16 17.63
N ARG A 36 1.97 -1.74 16.54
CA ARG A 36 3.04 -2.48 15.89
C ARG A 36 3.82 -1.57 14.96
N VAL A 37 5.13 -1.74 14.85
CA VAL A 37 5.99 -1.03 13.90
C VAL A 37 6.82 -2.03 13.10
N THR A 38 6.82 -1.88 11.79
CA THR A 38 7.61 -2.69 10.86
C THR A 38 8.39 -1.79 9.91
N TRP A 39 9.56 -2.24 9.44
CA TRP A 39 10.32 -1.51 8.43
C TRP A 39 10.70 -2.42 7.26
N TRP A 40 10.75 -1.82 6.08
CA TRP A 40 10.72 -2.51 4.80
C TRP A 40 11.71 -1.90 3.84
N GLU A 41 12.42 -2.74 3.10
CA GLU A 41 13.30 -2.34 2.02
C GLU A 41 12.51 -2.17 0.71
N ASN A 42 12.72 -1.05 0.03
CA ASN A 42 12.16 -0.82 -1.30
C ASN A 42 12.83 -1.76 -2.32
N CYS A 43 12.03 -2.62 -2.98
CA CYS A 43 12.55 -3.60 -3.94
C CYS A 43 12.97 -2.98 -5.28
N VAL A 44 12.39 -1.83 -5.66
CA VAL A 44 12.67 -1.15 -6.92
C VAL A 44 12.86 0.35 -6.69
N PRO A 45 13.99 0.76 -6.07
CA PRO A 45 14.27 2.17 -5.85
C PRO A 45 14.30 2.95 -7.16
N ARG A 46 13.64 4.12 -7.19
CA ARG A 46 13.54 4.98 -8.37
C ARG A 46 12.81 4.31 -9.54
N ARG A 47 11.72 3.59 -9.26
CA ARG A 47 10.85 2.97 -10.27
C ARG A 47 10.49 3.97 -11.39
N LYS A 48 10.62 3.55 -12.65
CA LYS A 48 10.42 4.41 -13.84
C LYS A 48 9.30 3.94 -14.76
N ASP A 49 8.82 2.73 -14.57
CA ASP A 49 7.76 2.12 -15.38
C ASP A 49 6.35 2.61 -15.03
N LEU A 50 6.22 3.33 -13.90
CA LEU A 50 4.98 3.93 -13.45
C LEU A 50 5.10 5.46 -13.30
N PRO A 51 4.04 6.23 -13.61
CA PRO A 51 4.05 7.69 -13.58
C PRO A 51 3.87 8.24 -12.15
N MET A 52 4.75 7.87 -11.23
CA MET A 52 4.73 8.34 -9.84
C MET A 52 4.95 9.86 -9.76
N LYS A 53 4.33 10.50 -8.77
CA LYS A 53 4.37 11.96 -8.58
C LYS A 53 5.16 12.39 -7.36
N ILE A 54 5.49 11.46 -6.48
CA ILE A 54 6.23 11.74 -5.27
C ILE A 54 7.59 11.08 -5.35
N GLU A 55 8.54 11.67 -4.63
CA GLU A 55 9.90 11.16 -4.54
C GLU A 55 9.92 9.80 -3.85
N ASP A 56 10.78 8.92 -4.33
CA ASP A 56 10.95 7.56 -3.81
C ASP A 56 11.98 7.53 -2.67
N GLY A 57 11.86 6.55 -1.79
CA GLY A 57 12.78 6.29 -0.69
C GLY A 57 13.29 4.85 -0.73
N SER A 58 14.42 4.59 -0.09
CA SER A 58 14.97 3.24 0.04
C SER A 58 14.25 2.40 1.09
N THR A 59 13.59 3.05 2.04
CA THR A 59 12.99 2.39 3.21
C THR A 59 11.62 2.96 3.49
N LEU A 60 10.70 2.07 3.85
CA LEU A 60 9.37 2.36 4.34
C LEU A 60 9.25 1.87 5.78
N VAL A 61 8.79 2.73 6.68
CA VAL A 61 8.31 2.32 8.02
C VAL A 61 6.79 2.34 8.00
N VAL A 62 6.18 1.33 8.58
CA VAL A 62 4.74 1.20 8.75
C VAL A 62 4.44 1.00 10.22
N ALA A 63 3.71 1.93 10.83
CA ALA A 63 3.14 1.79 12.15
C ALA A 63 1.64 1.51 12.04
N GLU A 64 1.19 0.40 12.61
CA GLU A 64 -0.22 0.09 12.81
C GLU A 64 -0.71 0.90 14.01
N VAL A 65 -1.76 1.69 13.82
CA VAL A 65 -2.19 2.69 14.81
C VAL A 65 -3.68 2.66 15.05
N ASP A 66 -4.09 3.11 16.22
CA ASP A 66 -5.48 3.31 16.58
C ASP A 66 -5.93 4.79 16.49
N GLU A 67 -7.12 5.09 17.01
CA GLU A 67 -7.75 6.42 16.90
C GLU A 67 -7.06 7.50 17.73
N VAL A 68 -6.29 7.13 18.78
CA VAL A 68 -5.63 8.11 19.66
C VAL A 68 -4.27 8.55 19.12
N PHE A 69 -3.74 7.85 18.13
CA PHE A 69 -2.43 8.15 17.55
C PHE A 69 -2.36 9.54 16.92
N SER A 70 -1.28 10.24 17.24
CA SER A 70 -0.94 11.54 16.62
C SER A 70 0.44 11.46 15.98
N PRO A 71 0.58 11.76 14.67
CA PRO A 71 1.85 11.68 13.98
C PRO A 71 2.91 12.60 14.60
N PRO A 72 4.10 12.07 14.97
CA PRO A 72 5.20 12.89 15.47
C PRO A 72 5.86 13.68 14.34
N ALA A 73 6.68 14.65 14.69
CA ALA A 73 7.58 15.30 13.74
C ALA A 73 8.58 14.28 13.16
N ALA A 74 8.90 14.43 11.89
CA ALA A 74 10.00 13.67 11.30
C ALA A 74 11.33 14.08 11.95
N PRO A 75 12.22 13.12 12.26
CA PRO A 75 13.52 13.44 12.85
C PRO A 75 14.43 14.09 11.81
N GLU A 76 15.22 15.08 12.20
CA GLU A 76 16.19 15.77 11.33
C GLU A 76 17.28 14.82 10.78
N SER A 77 17.57 13.74 11.52
CA SER A 77 18.59 12.74 11.15
C SER A 77 18.20 11.83 9.99
N LEU A 78 16.92 11.78 9.61
CA LEU A 78 16.40 10.96 8.52
C LEU A 78 15.89 11.83 7.37
N SER A 79 16.20 11.45 6.16
CA SER A 79 15.59 12.04 4.97
C SER A 79 14.22 11.40 4.73
N VAL A 80 13.22 11.79 5.53
CA VAL A 80 11.81 11.40 5.31
C VAL A 80 11.26 12.26 4.20
N VAL A 81 10.98 11.64 3.05
CA VAL A 81 10.46 12.34 1.87
C VAL A 81 8.94 12.39 1.85
N ASN A 82 8.28 11.41 2.45
CA ASN A 82 6.82 11.38 2.57
C ASN A 82 6.40 10.72 3.89
N ALA A 83 5.46 11.35 4.59
CA ALA A 83 4.83 10.81 5.78
C ALA A 83 3.32 11.01 5.72
N HIS A 84 2.56 9.92 5.85
CA HIS A 84 1.11 9.94 5.74
C HIS A 84 0.46 9.10 6.84
N HIS A 85 -0.65 9.64 7.38
CA HIS A 85 -1.53 8.92 8.30
C HIS A 85 -2.83 8.59 7.57
N PHE A 86 -3.13 7.30 7.51
CA PHE A 86 -4.34 6.76 6.89
C PHE A 86 -5.19 6.06 7.94
N ARG A 87 -6.50 6.24 7.88
CA ARG A 87 -7.47 5.43 8.62
C ARG A 87 -8.03 4.35 7.71
N ARG A 88 -8.39 3.23 8.31
CA ARG A 88 -9.03 2.14 7.57
C ARG A 88 -10.37 2.58 7.01
N HIS A 89 -10.62 2.23 5.77
CA HIS A 89 -11.92 2.42 5.16
C HIS A 89 -12.93 1.39 5.68
N SER A 90 -14.22 1.75 5.71
CA SER A 90 -15.29 0.87 6.19
C SER A 90 -15.54 -0.37 5.32
N ARG A 91 -15.04 -0.39 4.08
CA ARG A 91 -15.14 -1.56 3.20
C ARG A 91 -14.12 -2.63 3.62
N PRO A 92 -14.51 -3.93 3.57
CA PRO A 92 -13.64 -5.01 4.02
C PRO A 92 -12.42 -5.15 3.12
N SER A 93 -11.33 -5.67 3.69
CA SER A 93 -10.20 -6.18 2.92
C SER A 93 -10.63 -7.35 2.03
N GLN A 94 -9.92 -7.53 0.92
CA GLN A 94 -10.21 -8.61 -0.03
C GLN A 94 -8.97 -9.48 -0.23
N GLY A 95 -9.17 -10.80 -0.23
CA GLY A 95 -8.11 -11.79 -0.41
C GLY A 95 -8.37 -13.04 0.41
N ILE A 96 -7.36 -13.90 0.47
CA ILE A 96 -7.37 -15.15 1.23
C ILE A 96 -6.10 -15.18 2.07
N LEU A 97 -6.26 -15.11 3.40
CA LEU A 97 -5.14 -15.23 4.32
C LEU A 97 -4.51 -16.61 4.20
N SER A 98 -3.20 -16.66 3.99
CA SER A 98 -2.46 -17.92 3.86
C SER A 98 -2.17 -18.59 5.21
N GLY A 99 -2.33 -17.87 6.33
CA GLY A 99 -1.88 -18.30 7.65
C GLY A 99 -0.37 -18.11 7.89
N HIS A 100 0.34 -17.55 6.92
CA HIS A 100 1.76 -17.21 7.04
C HIS A 100 1.95 -15.72 7.29
N PRO A 101 3.07 -15.31 7.92
CA PRO A 101 3.40 -13.90 8.11
C PRO A 101 3.53 -13.15 6.79
N THR A 102 3.15 -11.88 6.80
CA THR A 102 3.41 -10.95 5.68
C THR A 102 4.91 -10.70 5.58
N LYS A 103 5.49 -10.96 4.41
CA LYS A 103 6.93 -10.78 4.11
C LYS A 103 7.18 -9.73 3.05
N GLY A 104 6.16 -9.40 2.26
CA GLY A 104 6.22 -8.41 1.21
C GLY A 104 5.01 -7.51 1.19
N LEU A 105 5.18 -6.31 0.68
CA LEU A 105 4.12 -5.34 0.47
C LEU A 105 4.13 -4.81 -0.96
N LEU A 106 2.95 -4.39 -1.44
CA LEU A 106 2.82 -3.40 -2.50
C LEU A 106 1.99 -2.25 -1.93
N VAL A 107 2.56 -1.07 -1.94
CA VAL A 107 1.88 0.16 -1.47
C VAL A 107 1.51 1.01 -2.67
N VAL A 108 0.22 1.29 -2.81
CA VAL A 108 -0.31 2.14 -3.89
C VAL A 108 -1.00 3.34 -3.26
N TRP A 109 -0.54 4.54 -3.60
CA TRP A 109 -1.17 5.80 -3.21
C TRP A 109 -1.83 6.45 -4.41
N ILE A 110 -3.13 6.67 -4.33
CA ILE A 110 -3.95 7.17 -5.43
C ILE A 110 -4.94 8.22 -4.94
N SER A 111 -5.27 9.16 -5.80
CA SER A 111 -6.32 10.17 -5.55
C SER A 111 -7.24 10.31 -6.74
N PRO A 112 -8.48 10.74 -6.55
CA PRO A 112 -9.31 11.19 -7.65
C PRO A 112 -8.76 12.49 -8.24
N ARG A 113 -9.04 12.77 -9.52
CA ARG A 113 -8.67 14.04 -10.17
C ARG A 113 -9.45 15.21 -9.59
N THR A 114 -10.70 14.96 -9.23
CA THR A 114 -11.57 15.91 -8.53
C THR A 114 -12.37 15.16 -7.45
N LEU A 115 -12.91 15.89 -6.48
CA LEU A 115 -13.69 15.28 -5.39
C LEU A 115 -14.98 14.60 -5.89
N GLU A 116 -15.58 15.10 -6.97
CA GLU A 116 -16.76 14.51 -7.58
C GLU A 116 -16.50 13.10 -8.13
N LEU A 117 -15.25 12.79 -8.49
CA LEU A 117 -14.83 11.48 -8.99
C LEU A 117 -14.41 10.51 -7.87
N ALA A 118 -14.42 10.95 -6.61
CA ALA A 118 -13.94 10.14 -5.49
C ALA A 118 -14.69 8.80 -5.34
N SER A 119 -16.02 8.84 -5.36
CA SER A 119 -16.85 7.63 -5.27
C SER A 119 -16.63 6.69 -6.46
N ARG A 120 -16.58 7.25 -7.68
CA ARG A 120 -16.34 6.46 -8.90
C ARG A 120 -14.98 5.74 -8.88
N LEU A 121 -13.91 6.46 -8.49
CA LEU A 121 -12.58 5.88 -8.37
C LEU A 121 -12.54 4.77 -7.32
N ARG A 122 -13.21 5.00 -6.19
CA ARG A 122 -13.30 4.02 -5.11
C ARG A 122 -14.08 2.77 -5.54
N ASP A 123 -15.23 2.95 -6.18
CA ASP A 123 -16.06 1.83 -6.63
C ASP A 123 -15.33 0.99 -7.68
N TRP A 124 -14.63 1.63 -8.61
CA TRP A 124 -13.74 0.94 -9.53
C TRP A 124 -12.63 0.18 -8.78
N GLY A 125 -11.95 0.83 -7.83
CA GLY A 125 -10.90 0.20 -7.04
C GLY A 125 -11.38 -1.08 -6.36
N ASP A 126 -12.48 -0.99 -5.61
CA ASP A 126 -12.96 -2.10 -4.77
C ASP A 126 -13.69 -3.19 -5.55
N PHE A 127 -14.55 -2.80 -6.52
CA PHE A 127 -15.46 -3.75 -7.19
C PHE A 127 -14.96 -4.23 -8.54
N VAL A 128 -14.02 -3.53 -9.15
CA VAL A 128 -13.41 -3.93 -10.42
C VAL A 128 -11.97 -4.34 -10.19
N HIS A 129 -11.09 -3.42 -9.77
CA HIS A 129 -9.65 -3.66 -9.73
C HIS A 129 -9.25 -4.69 -8.65
N ILE A 130 -9.51 -4.38 -7.37
CA ILE A 130 -9.09 -5.22 -6.22
C ILE A 130 -9.81 -6.58 -6.24
N ARG A 131 -11.09 -6.61 -6.53
CA ARG A 131 -11.88 -7.84 -6.59
C ARG A 131 -11.28 -8.89 -7.53
N HIS A 132 -10.85 -8.46 -8.72
CA HIS A 132 -10.27 -9.40 -9.69
C HIS A 132 -8.89 -9.89 -9.27
N ILE A 133 -8.08 -9.06 -8.61
CA ILE A 133 -6.79 -9.44 -8.04
C ILE A 133 -7.01 -10.49 -6.93
N ALA A 134 -7.88 -10.19 -5.97
CA ALA A 134 -8.17 -11.07 -4.84
C ALA A 134 -8.69 -12.45 -5.28
N ALA A 135 -9.42 -12.50 -6.40
CA ALA A 135 -9.98 -13.73 -6.95
C ALA A 135 -9.04 -14.48 -7.91
N ALA A 136 -7.88 -13.91 -8.27
CA ALA A 136 -7.04 -14.45 -9.34
C ALA A 136 -6.13 -15.63 -8.91
N GLY A 137 -5.99 -15.89 -7.60
CA GLY A 137 -5.12 -16.97 -7.11
C GLY A 137 -3.64 -16.72 -7.36
N ILE A 138 -3.21 -15.47 -7.23
CA ILE A 138 -1.81 -15.05 -7.46
C ILE A 138 -0.93 -15.66 -6.37
N PRO A 139 0.12 -16.42 -6.72
CA PRO A 139 1.02 -17.01 -5.74
C PRO A 139 1.69 -15.95 -4.87
N GLY A 140 1.65 -16.15 -3.56
CA GLY A 140 2.23 -15.23 -2.57
C GLY A 140 1.37 -14.01 -2.26
N PHE A 141 0.27 -13.76 -2.97
CA PHE A 141 -0.70 -12.73 -2.62
C PHE A 141 -1.64 -13.21 -1.50
N THR A 142 -1.86 -12.38 -0.49
CA THR A 142 -2.75 -12.69 0.62
C THR A 142 -3.96 -11.77 0.71
N GLN A 143 -3.75 -10.47 0.82
CA GLN A 143 -4.90 -9.54 0.90
C GLN A 143 -4.56 -8.13 0.45
N ILE A 144 -5.62 -7.35 0.19
CA ILE A 144 -5.56 -5.91 -0.02
C ILE A 144 -6.49 -5.25 0.98
N SER A 145 -5.95 -4.29 1.72
CA SER A 145 -6.72 -3.41 2.61
C SER A 145 -6.74 -1.98 2.05
N VAL A 146 -7.88 -1.31 2.19
CA VAL A 146 -8.09 0.05 1.67
C VAL A 146 -8.13 1.03 2.83
N PHE A 147 -7.40 2.14 2.66
CA PHE A 147 -7.28 3.20 3.66
C PHE A 147 -7.53 4.57 3.04
N GLU A 148 -7.95 5.53 3.87
CA GLU A 148 -8.16 6.94 3.53
C GLU A 148 -7.21 7.83 4.32
N ASN A 149 -6.65 8.84 3.67
CA ASN A 149 -5.83 9.84 4.35
C ASN A 149 -6.66 10.62 5.38
N VAL A 150 -6.19 10.63 6.62
CA VAL A 150 -6.89 11.29 7.74
C VAL A 150 -7.10 12.80 7.50
N LYS A 151 -6.18 13.45 6.80
CA LYS A 151 -6.24 14.88 6.47
C LYS A 151 -7.08 15.18 5.23
N ALA A 152 -7.59 14.16 4.53
CA ALA A 152 -8.33 14.30 3.27
C ALA A 152 -7.57 15.10 2.19
N VAL A 153 -6.24 14.95 2.14
CA VAL A 153 -5.34 15.55 1.14
C VAL A 153 -4.72 14.47 0.26
N ASP A 154 -4.07 14.88 -0.81
CA ASP A 154 -3.31 13.96 -1.67
C ASP A 154 -2.06 13.39 -0.94
N PRO A 155 -1.79 12.09 -1.05
CA PRO A 155 -2.64 11.06 -1.64
C PRO A 155 -3.86 10.74 -0.76
N MET A 156 -5.05 10.69 -1.37
CA MET A 156 -6.29 10.53 -0.64
C MET A 156 -6.55 9.09 -0.20
N TYR A 157 -6.16 8.12 -1.01
CA TYR A 157 -6.38 6.69 -0.76
C TYR A 157 -5.09 5.92 -0.80
N MET A 158 -5.01 4.87 0.03
CA MET A 158 -3.97 3.86 -0.01
C MET A 158 -4.60 2.49 -0.22
N HIS A 159 -4.10 1.76 -1.22
CA HIS A 159 -4.30 0.32 -1.32
C HIS A 159 -3.04 -0.36 -0.79
N PHE A 160 -3.20 -1.12 0.28
CA PHE A 160 -2.13 -1.81 0.98
C PHE A 160 -2.24 -3.31 0.71
N TYR A 161 -1.35 -3.81 -0.14
CA TYR A 161 -1.30 -5.21 -0.54
C TYR A 161 -0.30 -5.94 0.33
N GLU A 162 -0.67 -7.12 0.78
CA GLU A 162 0.16 -7.98 1.60
C GLU A 162 0.48 -9.29 0.86
N PHE A 163 1.75 -9.69 0.98
CA PHE A 163 2.28 -10.90 0.37
C PHE A 163 2.97 -11.77 1.43
N ASP A 164 2.79 -13.08 1.38
CA ASP A 164 3.58 -14.05 2.16
C ASP A 164 4.84 -14.52 1.40
N SER A 165 5.22 -13.78 0.37
CA SER A 165 6.35 -14.02 -0.53
C SER A 165 7.55 -13.14 -0.20
N ASP A 166 8.75 -13.73 -0.23
CA ASP A 166 10.03 -13.02 -0.13
C ASP A 166 10.40 -12.27 -1.43
N GLU A 167 9.62 -12.48 -2.51
CA GLU A 167 9.79 -11.87 -3.83
C GLU A 167 8.59 -10.98 -4.21
N PRO A 168 8.28 -9.89 -3.44
CA PRO A 168 7.07 -9.10 -3.66
C PRO A 168 7.02 -8.43 -5.04
N GLU A 169 8.15 -8.04 -5.60
CA GLU A 169 8.21 -7.48 -6.96
C GLU A 169 7.83 -8.51 -8.03
N LYS A 170 8.23 -9.76 -7.88
CA LYS A 170 7.82 -10.85 -8.77
C LYS A 170 6.32 -11.13 -8.64
N THR A 171 5.79 -11.16 -7.42
CA THR A 171 4.34 -11.30 -7.18
C THR A 171 3.57 -10.17 -7.86
N PHE A 172 4.02 -8.93 -7.73
CA PHE A 172 3.42 -7.77 -8.38
C PHE A 172 3.52 -7.84 -9.91
N SER A 173 4.71 -8.07 -10.47
CA SER A 173 4.94 -8.07 -11.91
C SER A 173 4.18 -9.18 -12.65
N THR A 174 3.89 -10.28 -11.98
CA THR A 174 3.10 -11.39 -12.56
C THR A 174 1.60 -11.25 -12.37
N MET A 175 1.13 -10.32 -11.56
CA MET A 175 -0.28 -10.16 -11.19
C MET A 175 -1.21 -10.08 -12.41
N THR A 176 -0.83 -9.30 -13.43
CA THR A 176 -1.60 -9.14 -14.66
C THR A 176 -1.80 -10.45 -15.42
N HIS A 177 -0.81 -11.38 -15.38
CA HIS A 177 -0.90 -12.68 -16.03
C HIS A 177 -1.93 -13.61 -15.38
N PHE A 178 -2.21 -13.43 -14.08
CA PHE A 178 -3.25 -14.17 -13.38
C PHE A 178 -4.63 -13.54 -13.54
N VAL A 179 -4.70 -12.21 -13.69
CA VAL A 179 -5.97 -11.49 -13.85
C VAL A 179 -6.48 -11.54 -15.30
N ALA A 180 -5.60 -11.37 -16.29
CA ALA A 180 -6.00 -11.29 -17.71
C ALA A 180 -6.85 -12.48 -18.20
N PRO A 181 -6.52 -13.76 -17.91
CA PRO A 181 -7.34 -14.89 -18.34
C PRO A 181 -8.76 -14.88 -17.79
N ARG A 182 -8.96 -14.27 -16.61
CA ARG A 182 -10.28 -14.15 -15.97
C ARG A 182 -11.15 -13.08 -16.59
N LEU A 183 -10.53 -12.16 -17.33
CA LEU A 183 -11.16 -11.03 -17.99
C LEU A 183 -11.15 -11.17 -19.53
N GLY A 184 -11.00 -12.40 -20.06
CA GLY A 184 -11.02 -12.64 -21.49
C GLY A 184 -9.69 -12.45 -22.22
N GLY A 185 -8.60 -12.19 -21.48
CA GLY A 185 -7.25 -12.02 -22.04
C GLY A 185 -6.80 -10.56 -22.06
N PHE A 186 -5.52 -10.35 -22.42
CA PHE A 186 -4.89 -9.03 -22.41
C PHE A 186 -5.54 -8.02 -23.39
N ASP A 187 -6.15 -8.52 -24.46
CA ASP A 187 -6.75 -7.68 -25.51
C ASP A 187 -8.24 -7.42 -25.30
N SER A 188 -8.82 -7.88 -24.18
CA SER A 188 -10.25 -7.70 -23.87
C SER A 188 -10.56 -6.29 -23.36
N GLU A 189 -11.79 -5.83 -23.58
CA GLU A 189 -12.28 -4.56 -23.02
C GLU A 189 -12.35 -4.62 -21.50
N GLU A 190 -12.69 -5.77 -20.92
CA GLU A 190 -12.76 -5.99 -19.48
C GLU A 190 -11.37 -5.87 -18.83
N PHE A 191 -10.32 -6.42 -19.47
CA PHE A 191 -8.96 -6.26 -18.96
C PHE A 191 -8.50 -4.80 -19.07
N ALA A 192 -8.78 -4.12 -20.17
CA ALA A 192 -8.48 -2.70 -20.33
C ALA A 192 -9.16 -1.84 -19.25
N ALA A 193 -10.45 -2.08 -18.98
CA ALA A 193 -11.21 -1.39 -17.94
C ALA A 193 -10.66 -1.69 -16.52
N TRP A 194 -10.18 -2.90 -16.28
CA TRP A 194 -9.54 -3.28 -15.02
C TRP A 194 -8.18 -2.59 -14.82
N ALA A 195 -7.39 -2.46 -15.88
CA ALA A 195 -6.02 -1.95 -15.80
C ALA A 195 -5.93 -0.41 -15.79
N ASP A 196 -6.91 0.30 -16.35
CA ASP A 196 -6.84 1.75 -16.50
C ASP A 196 -7.48 2.53 -15.33
N TRP A 197 -6.66 2.89 -14.34
CA TRP A 197 -7.09 3.77 -13.23
C TRP A 197 -7.44 5.21 -13.66
N ARG A 198 -7.08 5.62 -14.88
CA ARG A 198 -7.32 6.98 -15.37
C ARG A 198 -8.77 7.18 -15.80
N GLU A 199 -9.39 6.13 -16.34
CA GLU A 199 -10.78 6.14 -16.80
C GLU A 199 -11.74 6.50 -15.65
N PRO A 200 -11.70 5.87 -14.47
CA PRO A 200 -12.52 6.28 -13.32
C PRO A 200 -12.05 7.59 -12.67
N GLY A 201 -11.06 8.25 -13.22
CA GLY A 201 -10.57 9.54 -12.76
C GLY A 201 -9.43 9.49 -11.75
N GLY A 202 -8.66 8.42 -11.72
CA GLY A 202 -7.52 8.27 -10.80
C GLY A 202 -6.27 9.06 -11.21
N ARG A 203 -5.49 9.45 -10.21
CA ARG A 203 -4.13 9.96 -10.31
C ARG A 203 -3.25 9.10 -9.41
N LEU A 204 -2.27 8.41 -9.99
CA LEU A 204 -1.29 7.65 -9.24
C LEU A 204 -0.25 8.58 -8.63
N PHE A 205 -0.04 8.50 -7.33
CA PHE A 205 0.98 9.25 -6.60
C PHE A 205 2.20 8.39 -6.34
N TYR A 206 2.00 7.15 -5.92
CA TYR A 206 3.05 6.21 -5.58
C TYR A 206 2.59 4.77 -5.84
N CYS A 207 3.51 3.92 -6.28
CA CYS A 207 3.28 2.48 -6.39
C CYS A 207 4.64 1.77 -6.35
N ASN A 208 4.92 1.06 -5.25
CA ASN A 208 6.15 0.30 -5.16
C ASN A 208 6.01 -0.91 -4.23
N THR A 209 6.91 -1.87 -4.41
CA THR A 209 7.00 -3.09 -3.62
C THR A 209 8.09 -2.99 -2.58
N PHE A 210 7.87 -3.67 -1.45
CA PHE A 210 8.75 -3.64 -0.30
C PHE A 210 8.90 -5.04 0.29
N ARG A 211 10.10 -5.35 0.79
CA ARG A 211 10.43 -6.58 1.50
C ARG A 211 10.65 -6.30 2.97
N LEU A 212 10.13 -7.14 3.85
CA LEU A 212 10.30 -7.01 5.30
C LEU A 212 11.77 -7.07 5.68
N LEU A 213 12.22 -6.10 6.48
CA LEU A 213 13.54 -6.07 7.10
C LEU A 213 13.46 -6.39 8.60
N GLY A 214 12.39 -5.95 9.28
CA GLY A 214 12.22 -6.21 10.70
C GLY A 214 10.97 -5.60 11.31
N GLU A 215 10.84 -5.82 12.62
CA GLU A 215 9.73 -5.42 13.46
C GLU A 215 10.27 -4.96 14.81
N ALA A 216 9.73 -3.85 15.38
CA ALA A 216 10.04 -3.34 16.70
C ALA A 216 9.07 -3.91 17.74
#